data_cbf0a7ce775281fbe0f04bfc674c37c4
#
_entry.id   cbf0a7ce775281fbe0f04bfc674c37c4
#
_cell.length_a   1.000
_cell.length_b   1.000
_cell.length_c   1.000
_cell.angle_alpha   90.00
_cell.angle_beta   90.00
_cell.angle_gamma   90.00
#
_symmetry.space_group_name_H-M   'P 1'
#
loop_
_entity.id
_entity.type
_entity.pdbx_description
1 polymer ?
#
loop_
_entity_poly.entity_id
_entity_poly.type
_entity_poly.pdbx_seq_one_letter_code
_entity_poly.pdbx_strand_id
1 'polypeptide(L)'
;MQQRSKFIQRTSALALAAVLALGMGVQAAGPSTSTVDDRREDLTIFYETLKDSHPDLFANTPEETFLARKAELTEHLDTASDVEFLFGLQSLAALVGDSHTSVQVADSVVDQLNAYPMVLSWRDGHWYLTTVPAEEQDLLGAEVTAIGGRSMAEVVETFGRVLSADNPVKLRRQYRQVCNVADYYAYLGLAKAGEPLALTLADGKTVSIAPMPYLSLGEAEIVQLGAEVPQPATARQKCNYCALPLSGQVYYIQYNVCQEDPALPMEDFAAQVQADLEAGSYSRVLVDLRNNGGGSDGVIWPLLSVLRQEMDDGTEVVGLIGEATFSSAIINAVELQEMGIPLVGEPASGSVDHFGSASGFSLPNSGIQIGVSSKYIDLGTLLDADAGRGVESLEPDIAVPQTMADTLAGRDTAVEWLLAHPETLEQREYPDAPLTRGRFVGLLYAAAGSPAAAAEAGFQDLLGIEWFLPAVNWAAETGVTGGTAEGAFAAARHLTWQEAAVFLVRTVEALGLEPEAVRTAPLPDALAEGAWDQTALELAWEWGLLPEDAGSAAEIARVQGGAMADAFAALL
;
A
#
# COMPACT_ATOMS: atom_id res chain seq x y z
N MET A 1 -29.92 7.78 -32.63
CA MET A 1 -28.98 8.87 -32.36
C MET A 1 -29.44 9.55 -31.08
N GLN A 2 -29.07 8.99 -29.91
CA GLN A 2 -29.28 9.62 -28.61
C GLN A 2 -28.03 10.45 -28.28
N GLN A 3 -28.23 11.73 -28.04
CA GLN A 3 -27.21 12.66 -27.59
C GLN A 3 -26.61 12.13 -26.26
N ARG A 4 -25.34 11.73 -26.31
CA ARG A 4 -24.52 11.51 -25.11
C ARG A 4 -24.24 12.90 -24.52
N SER A 5 -24.95 13.28 -23.48
CA SER A 5 -24.60 14.40 -22.63
C SER A 5 -23.27 14.07 -21.95
N LYS A 6 -22.17 14.57 -22.50
CA LYS A 6 -20.88 14.58 -21.81
C LYS A 6 -21.00 15.62 -20.70
N PHE A 7 -21.01 15.19 -19.45
CA PHE A 7 -20.88 16.09 -18.31
C PHE A 7 -19.47 16.72 -18.36
N ILE A 8 -19.41 17.95 -18.75
CA ILE A 8 -18.16 18.75 -18.83
C ILE A 8 -18.28 19.81 -17.74
N GLN A 9 -17.48 19.69 -16.68
CA GLN A 9 -17.33 20.78 -15.72
C GLN A 9 -16.27 21.76 -16.24
N ARG A 10 -16.65 23.02 -16.41
CA ARG A 10 -15.71 24.13 -16.51
C ARG A 10 -15.31 24.51 -15.10
N THR A 11 -14.13 24.09 -14.69
CA THR A 11 -13.53 24.49 -13.41
C THR A 11 -12.43 25.50 -13.65
N SER A 12 -12.39 26.55 -12.83
CA SER A 12 -11.19 27.38 -12.72
C SER A 12 -10.06 26.50 -12.21
N ALA A 13 -8.91 26.55 -12.86
CA ALA A 13 -7.77 25.63 -12.75
C ALA A 13 -7.04 25.62 -11.38
N LEU A 14 -7.63 26.17 -10.33
CA LEU A 14 -7.13 26.02 -8.94
C LEU A 14 -6.93 24.56 -8.51
N ALA A 15 -7.60 23.60 -9.16
CA ALA A 15 -7.42 22.18 -8.86
C ALA A 15 -6.16 21.56 -9.50
N LEU A 16 -5.64 22.10 -10.61
CA LEU A 16 -4.44 21.56 -11.26
C LEU A 16 -3.15 22.00 -10.56
N ALA A 17 -3.12 23.21 -9.99
CA ALA A 17 -1.98 23.74 -9.23
C ALA A 17 -1.83 23.11 -7.84
N ALA A 18 -2.89 22.49 -7.30
CA ALA A 18 -2.88 21.91 -5.94
C ALA A 18 -2.11 20.57 -5.83
N VAL A 19 -1.71 19.96 -6.94
CA VAL A 19 -1.05 18.64 -6.93
C VAL A 19 0.41 18.72 -6.47
N LEU A 20 1.07 19.87 -6.61
CA LEU A 20 2.45 20.06 -6.12
C LEU A 20 2.52 20.58 -4.67
N ALA A 21 1.40 20.94 -4.05
CA ALA A 21 1.33 21.64 -2.76
C ALA A 21 0.97 20.74 -1.55
N LEU A 22 1.09 19.43 -1.63
CA LEU A 22 0.92 18.53 -0.49
C LEU A 22 2.22 18.37 0.31
N GLY A 23 2.63 19.45 0.96
CA GLY A 23 3.74 19.44 1.91
C GLY A 23 3.61 20.61 2.87
N MET A 24 3.57 20.31 4.14
CA MET A 24 3.50 21.16 5.34
C MET A 24 3.96 22.62 5.18
N GLY A 25 3.22 23.53 5.81
CA GLY A 25 3.38 24.98 5.73
C GLY A 25 4.82 25.49 5.76
N VAL A 26 5.21 26.18 4.70
CA VAL A 26 6.54 26.76 4.54
C VAL A 26 6.44 28.29 4.60
N GLN A 27 7.33 28.88 5.39
CA GLN A 27 7.62 30.32 5.33
C GLN A 27 8.34 30.63 4.01
N ALA A 28 7.79 31.55 3.23
CA ALA A 28 8.35 32.00 1.98
C ALA A 28 9.78 32.57 2.18
N ALA A 29 10.77 31.94 1.58
CA ALA A 29 12.08 32.52 1.33
C ALA A 29 12.00 33.34 0.04
N GLY A 30 12.57 34.53 0.03
CA GLY A 30 12.60 35.42 -1.14
C GLY A 30 13.46 34.84 -2.29
N PRO A 31 13.34 35.40 -3.53
CA PRO A 31 14.06 34.89 -4.69
C PRO A 31 15.57 35.01 -4.50
N SER A 32 16.25 33.89 -4.34
CA SER A 32 17.69 33.79 -4.32
C SER A 32 18.13 32.98 -5.55
N THR A 33 18.84 33.61 -6.48
CA THR A 33 19.60 32.85 -7.47
C THR A 33 20.77 32.21 -6.72
N SER A 34 20.71 30.90 -6.49
CA SER A 34 21.77 30.18 -5.81
C SER A 34 23.07 30.20 -6.63
N THR A 35 24.20 30.50 -5.97
CA THR A 35 25.52 30.46 -6.61
C THR A 35 25.97 29.00 -6.80
N VAL A 36 27.03 28.77 -7.59
CA VAL A 36 27.64 27.45 -7.74
C VAL A 36 28.10 26.87 -6.41
N ASP A 37 28.62 27.73 -5.52
CA ASP A 37 29.09 27.32 -4.20
C ASP A 37 27.91 26.95 -3.28
N ASP A 38 26.80 27.71 -3.34
CA ASP A 38 25.56 27.39 -2.63
C ASP A 38 25.00 26.02 -3.06
N ARG A 39 24.96 25.74 -4.36
CA ARG A 39 24.49 24.45 -4.90
C ARG A 39 25.43 23.29 -4.51
N ARG A 40 26.74 23.56 -4.45
CA ARG A 40 27.71 22.53 -4.01
C ARG A 40 27.55 22.22 -2.54
N GLU A 41 27.29 23.23 -1.70
CA GLU A 41 27.00 23.04 -0.29
C GLU A 41 25.69 22.25 -0.10
N ASP A 42 24.61 22.66 -0.79
CA ASP A 42 23.32 21.98 -0.76
C ASP A 42 23.43 20.51 -1.20
N LEU A 43 24.16 20.22 -2.28
CA LEU A 43 24.38 18.84 -2.74
C LEU A 43 25.20 18.01 -1.73
N THR A 44 26.11 18.64 -1.02
CA THR A 44 26.89 17.98 0.04
C THR A 44 25.99 17.64 1.23
N ILE A 45 25.22 18.62 1.71
CA ILE A 45 24.26 18.43 2.81
C ILE A 45 23.20 17.39 2.44
N PHE A 46 22.66 17.43 1.22
CA PHE A 46 21.74 16.42 0.71
C PHE A 46 22.29 15.00 0.88
N TYR A 47 23.50 14.75 0.34
CA TYR A 47 24.12 13.42 0.39
C TYR A 47 24.42 12.97 1.81
N GLU A 48 25.08 13.82 2.62
CA GLU A 48 25.48 13.46 3.98
C GLU A 48 24.23 13.19 4.87
N THR A 49 23.18 14.02 4.73
CA THR A 49 21.97 13.83 5.50
C THR A 49 21.20 12.55 5.10
N LEU A 50 21.14 12.23 3.80
CA LEU A 50 20.55 10.96 3.36
C LEU A 50 21.35 9.78 3.94
N LYS A 51 22.67 9.84 3.88
CA LYS A 51 23.54 8.76 4.36
C LYS A 51 23.44 8.55 5.87
N ASP A 52 23.27 9.62 6.64
CA ASP A 52 23.16 9.56 8.10
C ASP A 52 21.76 9.16 8.57
N SER A 53 20.72 9.44 7.78
CA SER A 53 19.34 9.28 8.21
C SER A 53 18.65 8.04 7.66
N HIS A 54 18.98 7.61 6.40
CA HIS A 54 18.35 6.46 5.78
C HIS A 54 18.90 5.16 6.36
N PRO A 55 18.06 4.18 6.74
CA PRO A 55 18.51 2.92 7.36
C PRO A 55 19.48 2.12 6.49
N ASP A 56 19.26 2.09 5.18
CA ASP A 56 20.15 1.48 4.18
C ASP A 56 20.00 2.20 2.84
N LEU A 57 20.75 3.28 2.67
CA LEU A 57 20.65 4.18 1.49
C LEU A 57 20.93 3.47 0.16
N PHE A 58 21.68 2.39 0.19
CA PHE A 58 22.15 1.68 -1.00
C PHE A 58 21.54 0.28 -1.16
N ALA A 59 20.43 0.00 -0.47
CA ALA A 59 19.73 -1.28 -0.55
C ALA A 59 19.30 -1.64 -1.99
N ASN A 60 18.82 -0.65 -2.75
CA ASN A 60 18.27 -0.87 -4.09
C ASN A 60 19.22 -0.43 -5.22
N THR A 61 20.24 0.37 -4.92
CA THR A 61 21.20 0.86 -5.93
C THR A 61 22.61 0.86 -5.34
N PRO A 62 23.60 0.27 -6.01
CA PRO A 62 24.99 0.28 -5.53
C PRO A 62 25.51 1.71 -5.28
N GLU A 63 26.25 1.91 -4.18
CA GLU A 63 26.84 3.22 -3.81
C GLU A 63 27.64 3.82 -4.98
N GLU A 64 28.38 3.00 -5.73
CA GLU A 64 29.15 3.45 -6.90
C GLU A 64 28.27 4.14 -7.95
N THR A 65 27.08 3.59 -8.23
CA THR A 65 26.12 4.16 -9.19
C THR A 65 25.59 5.51 -8.70
N PHE A 66 25.26 5.61 -7.42
CA PHE A 66 24.80 6.86 -6.81
C PHE A 66 25.90 7.93 -6.84
N LEU A 67 27.13 7.57 -6.46
CA LEU A 67 28.26 8.49 -6.45
C LEU A 67 28.67 8.94 -7.86
N ALA A 68 28.58 8.07 -8.86
CA ALA A 68 28.79 8.44 -10.26
C ALA A 68 27.77 9.51 -10.72
N ARG A 69 26.50 9.32 -10.39
CA ARG A 69 25.46 10.30 -10.73
C ARG A 69 25.64 11.62 -9.97
N LYS A 70 26.05 11.56 -8.69
CA LYS A 70 26.40 12.77 -7.89
C LYS A 70 27.57 13.52 -8.52
N ALA A 71 28.58 12.83 -9.02
CA ALA A 71 29.74 13.44 -9.70
C ALA A 71 29.31 14.15 -10.99
N GLU A 72 28.49 13.50 -11.83
CA GLU A 72 27.91 14.12 -13.03
C GLU A 72 27.17 15.41 -12.70
N LEU A 73 26.30 15.41 -11.68
CA LEU A 73 25.60 16.61 -11.24
C LEU A 73 26.60 17.71 -10.78
N THR A 74 27.64 17.32 -10.05
CA THR A 74 28.67 18.24 -9.56
C THR A 74 29.42 18.93 -10.70
N GLU A 75 29.71 18.23 -11.80
CA GLU A 75 30.39 18.76 -12.99
C GLU A 75 29.58 19.81 -13.72
N HIS A 76 28.25 19.80 -13.58
CA HIS A 76 27.33 20.69 -14.30
C HIS A 76 26.78 21.83 -13.42
N LEU A 77 27.18 21.97 -12.16
CA LEU A 77 26.62 22.97 -11.24
C LEU A 77 26.79 24.43 -11.71
N ASP A 78 27.82 24.70 -12.50
CA ASP A 78 28.12 26.04 -13.02
C ASP A 78 27.22 26.45 -14.21
N THR A 79 26.65 25.48 -14.90
CA THR A 79 25.79 25.72 -16.08
C THR A 79 24.31 25.38 -15.84
N ALA A 80 24.02 24.59 -14.79
CA ALA A 80 22.67 24.18 -14.48
C ALA A 80 21.79 25.36 -14.04
N SER A 81 20.56 25.43 -14.54
CA SER A 81 19.50 26.26 -13.99
C SER A 81 19.03 25.71 -12.62
N ASP A 82 18.23 26.49 -11.87
CA ASP A 82 17.64 26.00 -10.61
C ASP A 82 16.70 24.83 -10.84
N VAL A 83 16.00 24.81 -11.98
CA VAL A 83 15.16 23.68 -12.41
C VAL A 83 15.99 22.40 -12.67
N GLU A 84 17.11 22.54 -13.40
CA GLU A 84 18.00 21.41 -13.68
C GLU A 84 18.70 20.90 -12.41
N PHE A 85 19.05 21.79 -11.48
CA PHE A 85 19.58 21.40 -10.18
C PHE A 85 18.55 20.61 -9.36
N LEU A 86 17.31 21.10 -9.29
CA LEU A 86 16.19 20.37 -8.65
C LEU A 86 16.02 18.97 -9.24
N PHE A 87 15.93 18.85 -10.58
CA PHE A 87 15.79 17.55 -11.24
C PHE A 87 17.02 16.66 -11.08
N GLY A 88 18.20 17.25 -10.94
CA GLY A 88 19.42 16.55 -10.58
C GLY A 88 19.33 15.90 -9.20
N LEU A 89 18.85 16.64 -8.19
CA LEU A 89 18.59 16.09 -6.85
C LEU A 89 17.50 15.02 -6.87
N GLN A 90 16.41 15.25 -7.62
CA GLN A 90 15.36 14.24 -7.80
C GLN A 90 15.91 12.96 -8.44
N SER A 91 16.84 13.10 -9.40
CA SER A 91 17.46 11.92 -10.01
C SER A 91 18.35 11.12 -9.05
N LEU A 92 18.94 11.75 -8.05
CA LEU A 92 19.67 11.08 -6.98
C LEU A 92 18.70 10.41 -5.99
N ALA A 93 17.62 11.08 -5.61
CA ALA A 93 16.59 10.48 -4.75
C ALA A 93 15.91 9.27 -5.43
N ALA A 94 15.66 9.33 -6.74
CA ALA A 94 15.09 8.21 -7.49
C ALA A 94 15.99 6.97 -7.49
N LEU A 95 17.33 7.14 -7.46
CA LEU A 95 18.29 6.04 -7.35
C LEU A 95 18.21 5.31 -6.01
N VAL A 96 17.70 5.93 -4.96
CA VAL A 96 17.50 5.24 -3.67
C VAL A 96 16.49 4.11 -3.81
N GLY A 97 15.53 4.25 -4.75
CA GLY A 97 14.53 3.21 -5.00
C GLY A 97 13.54 3.05 -3.83
N ASP A 98 13.28 4.14 -3.11
CA ASP A 98 12.40 4.22 -1.95
C ASP A 98 11.34 5.30 -2.17
N SER A 99 10.09 4.94 -2.01
CA SER A 99 8.93 5.83 -2.24
C SER A 99 8.79 6.98 -1.24
N HIS A 100 9.43 6.91 -0.08
CA HIS A 100 9.35 7.93 0.96
C HIS A 100 10.58 8.87 0.97
N THR A 101 11.69 8.48 0.32
CA THR A 101 12.83 9.37 0.10
C THR A 101 12.61 10.18 -1.18
N SER A 102 12.40 11.48 -1.03
CA SER A 102 11.91 12.33 -2.13
C SER A 102 12.44 13.75 -2.06
N VAL A 103 12.46 14.42 -3.21
CA VAL A 103 12.81 15.84 -3.35
C VAL A 103 11.58 16.58 -3.84
N GLN A 104 11.08 17.51 -3.04
CA GLN A 104 9.89 18.29 -3.37
C GLN A 104 10.27 19.49 -4.24
N VAL A 105 9.33 19.90 -5.10
CA VAL A 105 9.51 21.13 -5.90
C VAL A 105 9.45 22.34 -4.97
N ALA A 106 10.52 23.13 -4.95
CA ALA A 106 10.57 24.34 -4.14
C ALA A 106 9.73 25.46 -4.79
N ASP A 107 9.06 26.27 -3.96
CA ASP A 107 8.27 27.43 -4.42
C ASP A 107 9.10 28.40 -5.29
N SER A 108 10.40 28.55 -4.99
CA SER A 108 11.36 29.37 -5.74
C SER A 108 11.64 28.89 -7.17
N VAL A 109 11.24 27.66 -7.50
CA VAL A 109 11.43 27.05 -8.83
C VAL A 109 10.12 27.00 -9.63
N VAL A 110 8.97 27.01 -8.95
CA VAL A 110 7.65 26.86 -9.59
C VAL A 110 7.36 27.92 -10.65
N ASP A 111 7.80 29.17 -10.43
CA ASP A 111 7.62 30.28 -11.37
C ASP A 111 8.48 30.15 -12.65
N GLN A 112 9.48 29.27 -12.65
CA GLN A 112 10.35 28.97 -13.78
C GLN A 112 9.84 27.78 -14.61
N LEU A 113 8.88 27.00 -14.08
CA LEU A 113 8.34 25.82 -14.75
C LEU A 113 7.33 26.17 -15.86
N ASN A 114 7.28 25.29 -16.85
CA ASN A 114 6.26 25.27 -17.88
C ASN A 114 5.40 24.02 -17.74
N ALA A 115 4.17 24.11 -18.22
CA ALA A 115 3.23 23.00 -18.17
C ALA A 115 2.43 22.87 -19.47
N TYR A 116 2.02 21.66 -19.76
CA TYR A 116 1.00 21.37 -20.74
C TYR A 116 -0.37 21.39 -20.05
N PRO A 117 -1.38 22.11 -20.54
CA PRO A 117 -2.70 22.20 -19.93
C PRO A 117 -3.50 20.90 -20.13
N MET A 118 -2.95 19.78 -19.69
CA MET A 118 -3.53 18.44 -19.79
C MET A 118 -3.27 17.61 -18.54
N VAL A 119 -4.07 16.57 -18.33
CA VAL A 119 -3.79 15.50 -17.35
C VAL A 119 -4.07 14.15 -18.00
N LEU A 120 -3.15 13.23 -17.79
CA LEU A 120 -3.30 11.81 -18.12
C LEU A 120 -3.71 11.02 -16.88
N SER A 121 -4.64 10.10 -17.02
CA SER A 121 -5.05 9.19 -15.96
C SER A 121 -4.99 7.75 -16.45
N TRP A 122 -4.50 6.88 -15.57
CA TRP A 122 -4.50 5.44 -15.79
C TRP A 122 -5.87 4.86 -15.46
N ARG A 123 -6.42 4.05 -16.37
CA ARG A 123 -7.66 3.30 -16.16
C ARG A 123 -7.56 1.99 -16.91
N ASP A 124 -7.81 0.90 -16.19
CA ASP A 124 -7.92 -0.45 -16.77
C ASP A 124 -6.81 -0.78 -17.78
N GLY A 125 -5.55 -0.53 -17.39
CA GLY A 125 -4.39 -0.86 -18.22
C GLY A 125 -3.98 0.19 -19.27
N HIS A 126 -4.66 1.34 -19.35
CA HIS A 126 -4.48 2.33 -20.40
C HIS A 126 -4.39 3.77 -19.88
N TRP A 127 -3.77 4.66 -20.64
CA TRP A 127 -3.67 6.08 -20.35
C TRP A 127 -4.68 6.89 -21.13
N TYR A 128 -5.42 7.75 -20.45
CA TYR A 128 -6.47 8.59 -21.05
C TYR A 128 -6.30 10.06 -20.71
N LEU A 129 -6.61 10.93 -21.67
CA LEU A 129 -6.73 12.37 -21.44
C LEU A 129 -7.97 12.66 -20.60
N THR A 130 -7.77 13.08 -19.35
CA THR A 130 -8.86 13.41 -18.40
C THR A 130 -9.01 14.91 -18.17
N THR A 131 -8.03 15.69 -18.59
CA THR A 131 -8.07 17.16 -18.65
C THR A 131 -7.41 17.61 -19.95
N VAL A 132 -7.98 18.57 -20.64
CA VAL A 132 -7.47 19.14 -21.91
C VAL A 132 -7.83 20.62 -22.01
N PRO A 133 -7.17 21.40 -22.89
CA PRO A 133 -7.63 22.75 -23.26
C PRO A 133 -9.08 22.74 -23.75
N ALA A 134 -9.83 23.81 -23.51
CA ALA A 134 -11.25 23.88 -23.89
C ALA A 134 -11.47 23.76 -25.41
N GLU A 135 -10.53 24.27 -26.22
CA GLU A 135 -10.53 24.11 -27.67
C GLU A 135 -10.33 22.66 -28.13
N GLU A 136 -9.73 21.81 -27.29
CA GLU A 136 -9.45 20.40 -27.54
C GLU A 136 -10.40 19.46 -26.79
N GLN A 137 -11.60 19.96 -26.40
CA GLN A 137 -12.56 19.17 -25.60
C GLN A 137 -12.95 17.83 -26.20
N ASP A 138 -12.84 17.67 -27.52
CA ASP A 138 -13.13 16.41 -28.21
C ASP A 138 -12.10 15.29 -27.89
N LEU A 139 -10.94 15.65 -27.32
CA LEU A 139 -9.91 14.72 -26.86
C LEU A 139 -10.20 14.14 -25.46
N LEU A 140 -11.18 14.67 -24.73
CA LEU A 140 -11.53 14.14 -23.41
C LEU A 140 -11.94 12.66 -23.50
N GLY A 141 -11.24 11.81 -22.73
CA GLY A 141 -11.43 10.38 -22.73
C GLY A 141 -10.77 9.67 -23.90
N ALA A 142 -9.95 10.36 -24.69
CA ALA A 142 -9.13 9.71 -25.70
C ALA A 142 -7.97 8.93 -25.05
N GLU A 143 -7.73 7.71 -25.50
CA GLU A 143 -6.60 6.89 -25.08
C GLU A 143 -5.32 7.39 -25.76
N VAL A 144 -4.26 7.57 -24.96
CA VAL A 144 -2.91 7.94 -25.43
C VAL A 144 -2.01 6.73 -25.36
N THR A 145 -1.46 6.35 -26.52
CA THR A 145 -0.58 5.18 -26.64
C THR A 145 0.90 5.54 -26.70
N ALA A 146 1.24 6.76 -27.12
CA ALA A 146 2.63 7.22 -27.20
C ALA A 146 2.77 8.74 -27.03
N ILE A 147 3.94 9.17 -26.55
CA ILE A 147 4.36 10.57 -26.45
C ILE A 147 5.71 10.74 -27.15
N GLY A 148 5.81 11.70 -28.06
CA GLY A 148 7.04 11.96 -28.81
C GLY A 148 7.55 10.75 -29.61
N GLY A 149 6.65 9.84 -30.01
CA GLY A 149 6.97 8.61 -30.71
C GLY A 149 7.45 7.45 -29.81
N ARG A 150 7.48 7.61 -28.50
CA ARG A 150 7.78 6.55 -27.52
C ARG A 150 6.49 6.03 -26.91
N SER A 151 6.38 4.74 -26.68
CA SER A 151 5.22 4.15 -26.00
C SER A 151 5.02 4.74 -24.60
N MET A 152 3.79 4.73 -24.11
CA MET A 152 3.51 5.21 -22.74
C MET A 152 4.31 4.45 -21.67
N ALA A 153 4.58 3.16 -21.85
CA ALA A 153 5.41 2.37 -20.95
C ALA A 153 6.85 2.93 -20.90
N GLU A 154 7.47 3.18 -22.06
CA GLU A 154 8.83 3.78 -22.13
C GLU A 154 8.87 5.19 -21.55
N VAL A 155 7.81 5.98 -21.74
CA VAL A 155 7.70 7.33 -21.16
C VAL A 155 7.69 7.24 -19.63
N VAL A 156 6.81 6.43 -19.06
CA VAL A 156 6.69 6.27 -17.59
C VAL A 156 7.98 5.72 -17.00
N GLU A 157 8.59 4.70 -17.62
CA GLU A 157 9.89 4.16 -17.22
C GLU A 157 10.99 5.24 -17.23
N THR A 158 11.01 6.09 -18.28
CA THR A 158 11.97 7.19 -18.37
C THR A 158 11.79 8.21 -17.23
N PHE A 159 10.55 8.48 -16.80
CA PHE A 159 10.26 9.33 -15.65
C PHE A 159 10.76 8.73 -14.33
N GLY A 160 10.89 7.41 -14.23
CA GLY A 160 11.52 6.73 -13.09
C GLY A 160 12.96 7.18 -12.80
N ARG A 161 13.61 7.90 -13.73
CA ARG A 161 14.92 8.51 -13.50
C ARG A 161 14.89 9.74 -12.60
N VAL A 162 13.72 10.32 -12.33
CA VAL A 162 13.52 11.52 -11.50
C VAL A 162 12.39 11.37 -10.48
N LEU A 163 11.64 10.28 -10.52
CA LEU A 163 10.54 10.00 -9.60
C LEU A 163 10.93 8.86 -8.66
N SER A 164 10.88 9.10 -7.37
CA SER A 164 11.20 8.11 -6.34
C SER A 164 10.07 7.09 -6.20
N ALA A 165 10.30 5.85 -6.58
CA ALA A 165 9.32 4.78 -6.51
C ALA A 165 10.00 3.44 -6.22
N ASP A 166 9.39 2.64 -5.36
CA ASP A 166 9.82 1.28 -5.01
C ASP A 166 9.09 0.21 -5.84
N ASN A 167 8.02 0.59 -6.55
CA ASN A 167 7.28 -0.32 -7.42
C ASN A 167 6.63 0.40 -8.62
N PRO A 168 6.21 -0.36 -9.67
CA PRO A 168 5.64 0.24 -10.89
C PRO A 168 4.31 0.98 -10.67
N VAL A 169 3.50 0.60 -9.68
CA VAL A 169 2.22 1.26 -9.38
C VAL A 169 2.49 2.66 -8.83
N LYS A 170 3.46 2.77 -7.92
CA LYS A 170 3.91 4.06 -7.40
C LYS A 170 4.44 4.96 -8.50
N LEU A 171 5.28 4.42 -9.38
CA LEU A 171 5.82 5.18 -10.50
C LEU A 171 4.71 5.72 -11.41
N ARG A 172 3.72 4.90 -11.77
CA ARG A 172 2.56 5.35 -12.55
C ARG A 172 1.80 6.47 -11.87
N ARG A 173 1.54 6.30 -10.56
CA ARG A 173 0.84 7.32 -9.77
C ARG A 173 1.59 8.63 -9.71
N GLN A 174 2.90 8.60 -9.50
CA GLN A 174 3.75 9.79 -9.48
C GLN A 174 3.82 10.45 -10.86
N TYR A 175 3.99 9.66 -11.93
CA TYR A 175 3.93 10.18 -13.29
C TYR A 175 2.62 10.93 -13.55
N ARG A 176 1.47 10.37 -13.17
CA ARG A 176 0.17 11.04 -13.29
C ARG A 176 0.15 12.41 -12.60
N GLN A 177 0.85 12.57 -11.48
CA GLN A 177 0.90 13.83 -10.73
C GLN A 177 1.71 14.92 -11.44
N VAL A 178 2.69 14.54 -12.25
CA VAL A 178 3.63 15.46 -12.90
C VAL A 178 3.59 15.40 -14.43
N CYS A 179 2.71 14.58 -15.03
CA CYS A 179 2.62 14.39 -16.47
C CYS A 179 2.34 15.65 -17.27
N ASN A 180 1.91 16.71 -16.61
CA ASN A 180 1.67 18.02 -17.21
C ASN A 180 2.87 18.97 -17.11
N VAL A 181 3.94 18.66 -16.35
CA VAL A 181 5.11 19.55 -16.21
C VAL A 181 6.04 19.36 -17.41
N ALA A 182 6.12 20.36 -18.27
CA ALA A 182 6.82 20.31 -19.56
C ALA A 182 8.35 20.15 -19.41
N ASP A 183 8.92 20.74 -18.37
CA ASP A 183 10.35 20.74 -18.15
C ASP A 183 10.92 19.35 -17.82
N TYR A 184 10.12 18.44 -17.22
CA TYR A 184 10.53 17.04 -17.07
C TYR A 184 10.75 16.35 -18.42
N TYR A 185 9.86 16.58 -19.40
CA TYR A 185 10.01 15.97 -20.73
C TYR A 185 11.27 16.48 -21.43
N ALA A 186 11.60 17.77 -21.27
CA ALA A 186 12.81 18.35 -21.82
C ALA A 186 14.07 17.79 -21.13
N TYR A 187 14.09 17.76 -19.80
CA TYR A 187 15.20 17.23 -19.01
C TYR A 187 15.48 15.76 -19.31
N LEU A 188 14.43 14.97 -19.48
CA LEU A 188 14.51 13.52 -19.79
C LEU A 188 14.74 13.22 -21.27
N GLY A 189 14.79 14.24 -22.14
CA GLY A 189 15.00 14.06 -23.59
C GLY A 189 13.81 13.44 -24.32
N LEU A 190 12.60 13.59 -23.76
CA LEU A 190 11.34 13.10 -24.36
C LEU A 190 10.70 14.15 -25.27
N ALA A 191 10.97 15.43 -25.06
CA ALA A 191 10.55 16.58 -25.87
C ALA A 191 11.64 17.64 -25.86
N LYS A 192 11.51 18.66 -26.71
CA LYS A 192 12.37 19.85 -26.64
C LYS A 192 11.72 20.93 -25.77
N ALA A 193 12.54 21.66 -25.05
CA ALA A 193 12.07 22.75 -24.22
C ALA A 193 11.25 23.79 -25.02
N GLY A 194 10.06 24.13 -24.52
CA GLY A 194 9.17 25.12 -25.11
C GLY A 194 8.41 24.67 -26.38
N GLU A 195 8.62 23.42 -26.86
CA GLU A 195 7.88 22.90 -28.01
C GLU A 195 6.58 22.18 -27.58
N PRO A 196 5.54 22.15 -28.47
CA PRO A 196 4.33 21.37 -28.21
C PRO A 196 4.62 19.89 -28.02
N LEU A 197 3.93 19.25 -27.08
CA LEU A 197 4.02 17.80 -26.82
C LEU A 197 3.15 17.03 -27.82
N ALA A 198 3.76 16.14 -28.59
CA ALA A 198 3.06 15.30 -29.54
C ALA A 198 2.54 14.02 -28.85
N LEU A 199 1.21 13.83 -28.85
CA LEU A 199 0.53 12.66 -28.29
C LEU A 199 -0.04 11.81 -29.45
N THR A 200 0.25 10.51 -29.44
CA THR A 200 -0.35 9.55 -30.36
C THR A 200 -1.54 8.89 -29.67
N LEU A 201 -2.71 8.95 -30.29
CA LEU A 201 -3.94 8.36 -29.78
C LEU A 201 -4.11 6.92 -30.27
N ALA A 202 -4.98 6.15 -29.63
CA ALA A 202 -5.27 4.77 -30.00
C ALA A 202 -5.83 4.62 -31.43
N ASP A 203 -6.47 5.66 -32.00
CA ASP A 203 -6.94 5.68 -33.39
C ASP A 203 -5.82 5.99 -34.41
N GLY A 204 -4.59 6.16 -33.95
CA GLY A 204 -3.41 6.46 -34.76
C GLY A 204 -3.21 7.95 -35.08
N LYS A 205 -4.11 8.83 -34.65
CA LYS A 205 -3.92 10.28 -34.84
C LYS A 205 -2.86 10.81 -33.87
N THR A 206 -2.14 11.83 -34.33
CA THR A 206 -1.25 12.60 -33.48
C THR A 206 -1.87 13.98 -33.23
N VAL A 207 -1.91 14.37 -31.95
CA VAL A 207 -2.32 15.70 -31.50
C VAL A 207 -1.16 16.37 -30.78
N SER A 208 -1.16 17.69 -30.70
CA SER A 208 -0.07 18.45 -30.08
C SER A 208 -0.62 19.44 -29.07
N ILE A 209 -0.12 19.41 -27.84
CA ILE A 209 -0.49 20.32 -26.75
C ILE A 209 0.65 21.31 -26.54
N ALA A 210 0.37 22.60 -26.69
CA ALA A 210 1.37 23.65 -26.50
C ALA A 210 1.66 23.88 -25.00
N PRO A 211 2.92 24.13 -24.62
CA PRO A 211 3.26 24.46 -23.24
C PRO A 211 2.89 25.92 -22.92
N MET A 212 2.72 26.19 -21.63
CA MET A 212 2.51 27.55 -21.09
C MET A 212 3.21 27.66 -19.73
N PRO A 213 3.46 28.88 -19.21
CA PRO A 213 4.01 29.00 -17.86
C PRO A 213 3.15 28.27 -16.83
N TYR A 214 3.76 27.52 -15.92
CA TYR A 214 3.05 26.68 -14.94
C TYR A 214 2.03 27.48 -14.11
N LEU A 215 2.42 28.68 -13.64
CA LEU A 215 1.54 29.53 -12.84
C LEU A 215 0.34 30.09 -13.64
N SER A 216 0.42 30.09 -14.97
CA SER A 216 -0.70 30.51 -15.84
C SER A 216 -1.73 29.40 -16.07
N LEU A 217 -1.48 28.15 -15.61
CA LEU A 217 -2.49 27.07 -15.66
C LEU A 217 -3.79 27.47 -14.98
N GLY A 218 -3.72 28.28 -13.91
CA GLY A 218 -4.89 28.80 -13.19
C GLY A 218 -5.81 29.70 -14.04
N GLU A 219 -5.29 30.28 -15.11
CA GLU A 219 -6.00 31.18 -16.04
C GLU A 219 -6.40 30.45 -17.33
N ALA A 220 -5.90 29.23 -17.55
CA ALA A 220 -6.18 28.47 -18.75
C ALA A 220 -7.65 28.00 -18.80
N GLU A 221 -8.27 28.18 -19.96
CA GLU A 221 -9.58 27.55 -20.22
C GLU A 221 -9.39 26.04 -20.44
N ILE A 222 -9.61 25.25 -19.40
CA ILE A 222 -9.52 23.79 -19.44
C ILE A 222 -10.88 23.15 -19.22
N VAL A 223 -11.04 21.97 -19.77
CA VAL A 223 -12.16 21.06 -19.51
C VAL A 223 -11.62 19.76 -18.96
N GLN A 224 -12.32 19.23 -17.97
CA GLN A 224 -11.97 17.96 -17.35
C GLN A 224 -13.15 17.02 -17.32
N LEU A 225 -12.88 15.72 -17.27
CA LEU A 225 -13.93 14.75 -17.00
C LEU A 225 -14.51 15.03 -15.62
N GLY A 226 -15.78 15.39 -15.59
CA GLY A 226 -16.50 15.64 -14.36
C GLY A 226 -16.68 14.31 -13.62
N ALA A 227 -16.23 14.28 -12.40
CA ALA A 227 -16.58 13.21 -11.47
C ALA A 227 -17.79 13.63 -10.65
N GLU A 228 -18.97 13.75 -11.27
CA GLU A 228 -20.18 13.54 -10.49
C GLU A 228 -20.37 12.04 -10.30
N VAL A 229 -19.51 11.47 -9.46
CA VAL A 229 -19.69 10.09 -9.04
C VAL A 229 -20.74 10.13 -7.93
N PRO A 230 -21.84 9.36 -8.03
CA PRO A 230 -22.84 9.30 -6.98
C PRO A 230 -22.16 8.89 -5.66
N GLN A 231 -22.47 9.60 -4.59
CA GLN A 231 -21.99 9.23 -3.28
C GLN A 231 -22.40 7.79 -2.92
N PRO A 232 -21.54 7.02 -2.29
CA PRO A 232 -20.25 7.36 -1.64
C PRO A 232 -19.01 7.13 -2.47
N ALA A 233 -19.10 6.84 -3.71
CA ALA A 233 -18.08 6.48 -4.68
C ALA A 233 -16.61 6.88 -4.35
N THR A 234 -15.69 6.71 -5.29
CA THR A 234 -14.25 7.02 -5.19
C THR A 234 -13.92 8.50 -4.88
N ALA A 235 -14.92 9.38 -4.83
CA ALA A 235 -14.71 10.77 -4.46
C ALA A 235 -14.31 10.88 -2.99
N ARG A 236 -13.10 11.37 -2.74
CA ARG A 236 -12.63 11.65 -1.39
C ARG A 236 -13.55 12.66 -0.71
N GLN A 237 -14.19 12.27 0.38
CA GLN A 237 -14.93 13.17 1.25
C GLN A 237 -13.95 14.14 1.93
N LYS A 238 -14.45 15.32 2.33
CA LYS A 238 -13.68 16.30 3.12
C LYS A 238 -13.69 15.92 4.60
N CYS A 239 -13.30 14.70 4.91
CA CYS A 239 -13.23 14.13 6.25
C CYS A 239 -12.04 13.17 6.31
N ASN A 240 -11.48 12.94 7.48
CA ASN A 240 -10.45 11.93 7.66
C ASN A 240 -11.06 10.53 7.49
N TYR A 241 -12.24 10.35 8.06
CA TYR A 241 -13.07 9.15 7.91
C TYR A 241 -14.55 9.52 8.01
N CYS A 242 -15.41 8.77 7.37
CA CYS A 242 -16.86 8.91 7.42
C CYS A 242 -17.54 7.61 7.02
N ALA A 243 -18.81 7.46 7.42
CA ALA A 243 -19.57 6.27 7.12
C ALA A 243 -21.02 6.61 6.78
N LEU A 244 -21.68 5.76 5.98
CA LEU A 244 -23.08 5.90 5.61
C LEU A 244 -23.66 4.59 5.05
N PRO A 245 -24.97 4.38 5.15
CA PRO A 245 -25.65 3.34 4.42
C PRO A 245 -25.52 3.55 2.91
N LEU A 246 -25.02 2.54 2.19
CA LEU A 246 -24.90 2.57 0.73
C LEU A 246 -26.16 2.00 0.06
N SER A 247 -26.67 0.91 0.63
CA SER A 247 -27.93 0.28 0.22
C SER A 247 -28.61 -0.31 1.46
N GLY A 248 -29.78 -0.92 1.31
CA GLY A 248 -30.51 -1.52 2.43
C GLY A 248 -29.75 -2.63 3.18
N GLN A 249 -28.68 -3.18 2.59
CA GLN A 249 -27.89 -4.29 3.15
C GLN A 249 -26.38 -4.04 3.19
N VAL A 250 -25.91 -2.90 2.66
CA VAL A 250 -24.49 -2.58 2.59
C VAL A 250 -24.22 -1.28 3.32
N TYR A 251 -23.31 -1.32 4.29
CA TYR A 251 -22.78 -0.16 5.00
C TYR A 251 -21.41 0.18 4.45
N TYR A 252 -21.09 1.47 4.29
CA TYR A 252 -19.86 1.93 3.65
C TYR A 252 -19.11 2.87 4.57
N ILE A 253 -17.85 2.55 4.79
CA ILE A 253 -16.90 3.32 5.59
C ILE A 253 -15.80 3.82 4.66
N GLN A 254 -15.59 5.12 4.61
CA GLN A 254 -14.47 5.72 3.90
C GLN A 254 -13.41 6.16 4.91
N TYR A 255 -12.21 5.59 4.82
CA TYR A 255 -11.06 5.91 5.65
C TYR A 255 -9.99 6.57 4.78
N ASN A 256 -9.98 7.92 4.73
CA ASN A 256 -9.24 8.70 3.75
C ASN A 256 -7.81 9.06 4.15
N VAL A 257 -7.52 9.06 5.44
CA VAL A 257 -6.18 9.37 5.98
C VAL A 257 -6.02 8.76 7.36
N CYS A 258 -4.86 8.21 7.64
CA CYS A 258 -4.50 7.64 8.94
C CYS A 258 -4.14 8.77 9.93
N GLN A 259 -5.12 9.62 10.25
CA GLN A 259 -4.96 10.76 11.15
C GLN A 259 -6.22 10.99 11.95
N GLU A 260 -6.04 11.19 13.26
CA GLU A 260 -7.16 11.56 14.13
C GLU A 260 -7.83 12.85 13.67
N ASP A 261 -9.16 12.86 13.70
CA ASP A 261 -9.94 14.09 13.55
C ASP A 261 -10.25 14.65 14.93
N PRO A 262 -9.73 15.84 15.30
CA PRO A 262 -10.00 16.41 16.63
C PRO A 262 -11.49 16.67 16.92
N ALA A 263 -12.32 16.79 15.87
CA ALA A 263 -13.76 16.98 16.02
C ALA A 263 -14.54 15.66 16.14
N LEU A 264 -13.94 14.56 15.72
CA LEU A 264 -14.51 13.21 15.79
C LEU A 264 -13.37 12.20 15.95
N PRO A 265 -12.82 11.99 17.17
CA PRO A 265 -11.81 10.98 17.41
C PRO A 265 -12.23 9.61 16.91
N MET A 266 -11.27 8.77 16.47
CA MET A 266 -11.58 7.45 15.89
C MET A 266 -12.36 6.55 16.84
N GLU A 267 -12.12 6.66 18.15
CA GLU A 267 -12.88 5.93 19.17
C GLU A 267 -14.37 6.29 19.15
N ASP A 268 -14.69 7.61 19.06
CA ASP A 268 -16.08 8.09 18.95
C ASP A 268 -16.69 7.70 17.59
N PHE A 269 -15.91 7.76 16.52
CA PHE A 269 -16.35 7.32 15.19
C PHE A 269 -16.66 5.82 15.16
N ALA A 270 -15.79 4.98 15.73
CA ALA A 270 -16.00 3.54 15.82
C ALA A 270 -17.27 3.21 16.62
N ALA A 271 -17.51 3.92 17.73
CA ALA A 271 -18.74 3.77 18.50
C ALA A 271 -20.00 4.19 17.71
N GLN A 272 -19.91 5.23 16.87
CA GLN A 272 -21.02 5.60 15.96
C GLN A 272 -21.27 4.53 14.91
N VAL A 273 -20.20 3.98 14.28
CA VAL A 273 -20.29 2.88 13.32
C VAL A 273 -20.98 1.67 13.97
N GLN A 274 -20.56 1.28 15.17
CA GLN A 274 -21.17 0.17 15.90
C GLN A 274 -22.67 0.42 16.12
N ALA A 275 -23.04 1.59 16.61
CA ALA A 275 -24.46 1.94 16.85
C ALA A 275 -25.29 1.92 15.56
N ASP A 276 -24.73 2.36 14.43
CA ASP A 276 -25.40 2.33 13.13
C ASP A 276 -25.60 0.88 12.63
N LEU A 277 -24.58 0.02 12.83
CA LEU A 277 -24.64 -1.39 12.44
C LEU A 277 -25.68 -2.15 13.30
N GLU A 278 -25.70 -1.94 14.60
CA GLU A 278 -26.70 -2.51 15.52
C GLU A 278 -28.14 -2.04 15.21
N ALA A 279 -28.31 -0.78 14.77
CA ALA A 279 -29.62 -0.23 14.41
C ALA A 279 -30.09 -0.66 13.03
N GLY A 280 -29.19 -1.05 12.15
CA GLY A 280 -29.44 -1.47 10.77
C GLY A 280 -29.63 -2.98 10.62
N SER A 281 -29.70 -3.40 9.37
CA SER A 281 -29.74 -4.83 9.01
C SER A 281 -28.78 -5.03 7.82
N TYR A 282 -27.51 -4.81 8.09
CA TYR A 282 -26.48 -4.90 7.07
C TYR A 282 -25.89 -6.31 7.04
N SER A 283 -25.73 -6.86 5.84
CA SER A 283 -25.05 -8.14 5.61
C SER A 283 -23.61 -7.96 5.15
N ARG A 284 -23.25 -6.73 4.77
CA ARG A 284 -21.91 -6.40 4.28
C ARG A 284 -21.47 -5.01 4.70
N VAL A 285 -20.21 -4.89 5.13
CA VAL A 285 -19.52 -3.62 5.41
C VAL A 285 -18.37 -3.45 4.43
N LEU A 286 -18.30 -2.31 3.76
CA LEU A 286 -17.18 -1.93 2.89
C LEU A 286 -16.28 -0.94 3.63
N VAL A 287 -14.97 -1.21 3.69
CA VAL A 287 -13.95 -0.32 4.26
C VAL A 287 -13.05 0.19 3.15
N ASP A 288 -13.21 1.45 2.78
CA ASP A 288 -12.54 2.04 1.61
C ASP A 288 -11.28 2.81 1.98
N LEU A 289 -10.12 2.23 1.63
CA LEU A 289 -8.80 2.82 1.77
C LEU A 289 -8.26 3.39 0.44
N ARG A 290 -9.04 3.38 -0.65
CA ARG A 290 -8.57 3.77 -1.98
C ARG A 290 -8.06 5.21 -2.08
N ASN A 291 -8.44 6.09 -1.15
CA ASN A 291 -7.96 7.48 -1.09
C ASN A 291 -6.91 7.71 0.02
N ASN A 292 -6.53 6.67 0.77
CA ASN A 292 -5.71 6.81 1.97
C ASN A 292 -4.21 6.80 1.63
N GLY A 293 -3.56 7.93 1.83
CA GLY A 293 -2.11 8.08 1.62
C GLY A 293 -1.25 7.76 2.86
N GLY A 294 -1.85 7.27 3.95
CA GLY A 294 -1.13 6.92 5.17
C GLY A 294 -1.25 7.96 6.29
N GLY A 295 -0.33 7.91 7.23
CA GLY A 295 -0.25 8.73 8.44
C GLY A 295 0.25 7.91 9.63
N SER A 296 -0.60 7.69 10.66
CA SER A 296 -0.34 6.80 11.79
C SER A 296 -1.24 5.56 11.70
N ASP A 297 -0.64 4.39 11.64
CA ASP A 297 -1.30 3.10 11.48
C ASP A 297 -2.26 2.77 12.63
N GLY A 298 -1.93 3.13 13.86
CA GLY A 298 -2.75 2.84 15.04
C GLY A 298 -4.10 3.55 15.09
N VAL A 299 -4.34 4.57 14.27
CA VAL A 299 -5.61 5.33 14.28
C VAL A 299 -6.82 4.44 13.99
N ILE A 300 -6.70 3.45 13.12
CA ILE A 300 -7.81 2.57 12.73
C ILE A 300 -8.22 1.54 13.80
N TRP A 301 -7.40 1.26 14.81
CA TRP A 301 -7.57 0.12 15.71
C TRP A 301 -8.92 0.06 16.45
N PRO A 302 -9.52 1.16 16.95
CA PRO A 302 -10.87 1.10 17.50
C PRO A 302 -11.90 0.58 16.49
N LEU A 303 -11.77 0.98 15.22
CA LEU A 303 -12.65 0.51 14.15
C LEU A 303 -12.43 -0.98 13.85
N LEU A 304 -11.18 -1.47 13.82
CA LEU A 304 -10.89 -2.90 13.61
C LEU A 304 -11.55 -3.78 14.66
N SER A 305 -11.66 -3.29 15.91
CA SER A 305 -12.35 -4.01 16.97
C SER A 305 -13.85 -4.16 16.70
N VAL A 306 -14.50 -3.12 16.18
CA VAL A 306 -15.91 -3.16 15.77
C VAL A 306 -16.09 -4.11 14.59
N LEU A 307 -15.23 -4.02 13.57
CA LEU A 307 -15.32 -4.89 12.39
C LEU A 307 -15.16 -6.38 12.77
N ARG A 308 -14.27 -6.71 13.71
CA ARG A 308 -14.10 -8.08 14.19
C ARG A 308 -15.37 -8.60 14.85
N GLN A 309 -16.00 -7.80 15.72
CA GLN A 309 -17.26 -8.18 16.34
C GLN A 309 -18.35 -8.42 15.30
N GLU A 310 -18.47 -7.56 14.29
CA GLU A 310 -19.45 -7.73 13.22
C GLU A 310 -19.21 -9.01 12.40
N MET A 311 -17.93 -9.36 12.16
CA MET A 311 -17.59 -10.63 11.47
C MET A 311 -17.97 -11.85 12.33
N ASP A 312 -17.75 -11.79 13.64
CA ASP A 312 -18.16 -12.86 14.57
C ASP A 312 -19.69 -13.03 14.60
N ASP A 313 -20.43 -11.94 14.39
CA ASP A 313 -21.90 -11.94 14.27
C ASP A 313 -22.41 -12.33 12.86
N GLY A 314 -21.49 -12.61 11.92
CA GLY A 314 -21.77 -13.10 10.58
C GLY A 314 -21.93 -12.03 9.50
N THR A 315 -21.60 -10.76 9.78
CA THR A 315 -21.54 -9.70 8.79
C THR A 315 -20.27 -9.84 7.95
N GLU A 316 -20.38 -9.84 6.64
CA GLU A 316 -19.21 -9.85 5.75
C GLU A 316 -18.55 -8.46 5.72
N VAL A 317 -17.24 -8.42 5.88
CA VAL A 317 -16.44 -7.20 5.72
C VAL A 317 -15.55 -7.32 4.49
N VAL A 318 -15.46 -6.25 3.68
CA VAL A 318 -14.64 -6.18 2.46
C VAL A 318 -13.82 -4.90 2.48
N GLY A 319 -12.51 -5.01 2.27
CA GLY A 319 -11.61 -3.88 2.12
C GLY A 319 -11.53 -3.42 0.66
N LEU A 320 -11.48 -2.11 0.43
CA LEU A 320 -11.24 -1.54 -0.90
C LEU A 320 -9.88 -0.86 -0.93
N ILE A 321 -9.01 -1.27 -1.86
CA ILE A 321 -7.69 -0.67 -2.07
C ILE A 321 -7.52 -0.17 -3.50
N GLY A 322 -6.54 0.71 -3.70
CA GLY A 322 -6.22 1.25 -5.03
C GLY A 322 -4.93 2.06 -5.04
N GLU A 323 -4.61 2.68 -6.17
CA GLU A 323 -3.33 3.39 -6.39
C GLU A 323 -2.99 4.44 -5.33
N ALA A 324 -3.96 4.99 -4.61
CA ALA A 324 -3.65 5.98 -3.58
C ALA A 324 -3.45 5.37 -2.19
N THR A 325 -3.74 4.09 -1.99
CA THR A 325 -3.42 3.36 -0.75
C THR A 325 -1.91 3.29 -0.60
N PHE A 326 -1.36 3.91 0.47
CA PHE A 326 0.08 4.08 0.62
C PHE A 326 0.50 4.23 2.08
N SER A 327 1.77 3.88 2.42
CA SER A 327 2.35 4.04 3.75
C SER A 327 1.52 3.32 4.83
N SER A 328 1.18 3.94 5.96
CA SER A 328 0.37 3.32 7.01
C SER A 328 -0.97 2.74 6.53
N ALA A 329 -1.53 3.21 5.42
CA ALA A 329 -2.71 2.59 4.85
C ALA A 329 -2.43 1.20 4.23
N ILE A 330 -1.18 0.89 3.83
CA ILE A 330 -0.76 -0.46 3.47
C ILE A 330 -0.76 -1.36 4.70
N ILE A 331 -0.21 -0.87 5.82
CA ILE A 331 -0.21 -1.59 7.09
C ILE A 331 -1.66 -1.96 7.46
N ASN A 332 -2.56 -0.96 7.43
CA ASN A 332 -3.97 -1.19 7.74
C ASN A 332 -4.68 -2.12 6.74
N ALA A 333 -4.35 -2.06 5.45
CA ALA A 333 -4.89 -2.99 4.46
C ALA A 333 -4.42 -4.44 4.71
N VAL A 334 -3.16 -4.62 5.11
CA VAL A 334 -2.62 -5.92 5.50
C VAL A 334 -3.26 -6.40 6.81
N GLU A 335 -3.48 -5.51 7.81
CA GLU A 335 -4.23 -5.86 9.02
C GLU A 335 -5.64 -6.38 8.69
N LEU A 336 -6.35 -5.74 7.76
CA LEU A 336 -7.65 -6.23 7.29
C LEU A 336 -7.52 -7.64 6.67
N GLN A 337 -6.52 -7.86 5.80
CA GLN A 337 -6.30 -9.20 5.22
C GLN A 337 -5.97 -10.25 6.28
N GLU A 338 -5.15 -9.92 7.28
CA GLU A 338 -4.81 -10.86 8.36
C GLU A 338 -6.01 -11.15 9.28
N MET A 339 -7.02 -10.28 9.29
CA MET A 339 -8.32 -10.55 9.94
C MET A 339 -9.25 -11.47 9.13
N GLY A 340 -8.88 -11.86 7.91
CA GLY A 340 -9.73 -12.66 7.02
C GLY A 340 -10.60 -11.81 6.07
N ILE A 341 -10.38 -10.49 5.99
CA ILE A 341 -11.14 -9.57 5.17
C ILE A 341 -10.56 -9.52 3.75
N PRO A 342 -11.30 -9.92 2.70
CA PRO A 342 -10.82 -9.85 1.33
C PRO A 342 -10.66 -8.40 0.87
N LEU A 343 -9.58 -8.13 0.13
CA LEU A 343 -9.32 -6.85 -0.50
C LEU A 343 -9.78 -6.86 -1.97
N VAL A 344 -10.53 -5.84 -2.36
CA VAL A 344 -11.06 -5.67 -3.72
C VAL A 344 -10.60 -4.34 -4.31
N GLY A 345 -10.31 -4.29 -5.60
CA GLY A 345 -9.99 -3.05 -6.30
C GLY A 345 -8.76 -3.12 -7.19
N GLU A 346 -7.84 -2.17 -7.03
CA GLU A 346 -6.63 -2.05 -7.84
C GLU A 346 -5.39 -2.17 -6.94
N PRO A 347 -4.23 -2.59 -7.51
CA PRO A 347 -2.97 -2.61 -6.77
C PRO A 347 -2.66 -1.26 -6.10
N ALA A 348 -2.20 -1.33 -4.86
CA ALA A 348 -1.83 -0.15 -4.09
C ALA A 348 -0.45 0.40 -4.50
N SER A 349 -0.20 1.70 -4.33
CA SER A 349 1.13 2.26 -4.62
C SER A 349 2.16 2.03 -3.53
N GLY A 350 1.78 1.51 -2.37
CA GLY A 350 2.72 1.10 -1.34
C GLY A 350 3.16 -0.35 -1.53
N SER A 351 4.42 -0.60 -1.23
CA SER A 351 4.95 -1.95 -1.08
C SER A 351 4.63 -2.47 0.32
N VAL A 352 4.46 -3.78 0.46
CA VAL A 352 4.16 -4.42 1.75
C VAL A 352 5.33 -4.19 2.70
N ASP A 353 6.53 -4.61 2.31
CA ASP A 353 7.75 -4.27 3.03
C ASP A 353 8.38 -3.05 2.38
N HIS A 354 8.69 -2.03 3.16
CA HIS A 354 9.13 -0.76 2.61
C HIS A 354 9.96 0.08 3.58
N PHE A 355 10.80 0.96 3.05
CA PHE A 355 11.35 2.06 3.81
C PHE A 355 10.28 3.12 4.04
N GLY A 356 10.20 3.64 5.27
CA GLY A 356 9.14 4.58 5.65
C GLY A 356 9.47 5.39 6.89
N SER A 357 8.43 5.90 7.56
CA SER A 357 8.58 6.82 8.69
C SER A 357 9.43 8.04 8.31
N ALA A 358 9.04 8.70 7.19
CA ALA A 358 9.84 9.77 6.62
C ALA A 358 9.96 10.97 7.56
N SER A 359 11.18 11.48 7.70
CA SER A 359 11.49 12.79 8.26
C SER A 359 11.85 13.77 7.14
N GLY A 360 11.73 15.07 7.39
CA GLY A 360 12.02 16.09 6.40
C GLY A 360 13.12 17.04 6.84
N PHE A 361 13.91 17.54 5.89
CA PHE A 361 14.84 18.64 6.09
C PHE A 361 14.85 19.57 4.89
N SER A 362 15.33 20.80 5.08
CA SER A 362 15.45 21.80 4.02
C SER A 362 16.90 22.02 3.68
N LEU A 363 17.23 22.11 2.40
CA LEU A 363 18.55 22.57 1.97
C LEU A 363 18.70 24.07 2.27
N PRO A 364 19.83 24.50 2.86
CA PRO A 364 19.93 25.84 3.43
C PRO A 364 19.94 26.98 2.39
N ASN A 365 20.44 26.73 1.19
CA ASN A 365 20.63 27.76 0.18
C ASN A 365 19.44 27.81 -0.81
N SER A 366 19.00 26.67 -1.33
CA SER A 366 17.88 26.58 -2.27
C SER A 366 16.50 26.55 -1.61
N GLY A 367 16.43 26.14 -0.33
CA GLY A 367 15.17 25.92 0.37
C GLY A 367 14.43 24.64 -0.06
N ILE A 368 15.02 23.83 -0.94
CA ILE A 368 14.42 22.58 -1.42
C ILE A 368 14.15 21.65 -0.23
N GLN A 369 12.94 21.12 -0.15
CA GLN A 369 12.51 20.19 0.89
C GLN A 369 12.84 18.76 0.49
N ILE A 370 13.45 18.02 1.40
CA ILE A 370 13.85 16.63 1.20
C ILE A 370 13.12 15.78 2.23
N GLY A 371 12.45 14.74 1.78
CA GLY A 371 11.97 13.65 2.63
C GLY A 371 13.00 12.52 2.64
N VAL A 372 13.22 11.90 3.79
CA VAL A 372 14.10 10.73 3.92
C VAL A 372 13.47 9.71 4.85
N SER A 373 13.46 8.45 4.44
CA SER A 373 13.01 7.33 5.26
C SER A 373 13.93 7.12 6.45
N SER A 374 13.37 6.85 7.62
CA SER A 374 14.13 6.62 8.86
C SER A 374 14.01 5.19 9.40
N LYS A 375 13.13 4.36 8.81
CA LYS A 375 12.89 2.97 9.22
C LYS A 375 12.67 2.08 8.01
N TYR A 376 13.05 0.82 8.12
CA TYR A 376 12.52 -0.25 7.29
C TYR A 376 11.34 -0.90 8.01
N ILE A 377 10.22 -1.05 7.34
CA ILE A 377 8.99 -1.65 7.84
C ILE A 377 8.86 -3.01 7.17
N ASP A 378 8.96 -4.04 7.99
CA ASP A 378 8.85 -5.46 7.60
C ASP A 378 7.54 -5.99 8.20
N LEU A 379 6.49 -6.07 7.38
CA LEU A 379 5.17 -6.52 7.82
C LEU A 379 5.13 -8.03 8.05
N GLY A 380 6.02 -8.79 7.43
CA GLY A 380 6.21 -10.20 7.76
C GLY A 380 6.57 -10.39 9.23
N THR A 381 7.46 -9.55 9.75
CA THR A 381 7.86 -9.57 11.17
C THR A 381 6.80 -8.93 12.08
N LEU A 382 6.20 -7.81 11.68
CA LEU A 382 5.30 -7.04 12.53
C LEU A 382 3.92 -7.68 12.68
N LEU A 383 3.36 -8.22 11.60
CA LEU A 383 1.97 -8.68 11.53
C LEU A 383 1.83 -10.15 11.17
N ASP A 384 2.92 -10.90 11.09
CA ASP A 384 2.91 -12.26 10.54
C ASP A 384 2.30 -12.28 9.10
N ALA A 385 2.46 -11.19 8.39
CA ALA A 385 1.97 -11.07 7.03
C ALA A 385 2.69 -12.04 6.09
N ASP A 386 2.06 -12.33 4.97
CA ASP A 386 2.58 -13.31 4.03
C ASP A 386 3.94 -12.89 3.45
N ALA A 387 4.99 -13.63 3.79
CA ALA A 387 6.36 -13.35 3.36
C ALA A 387 6.56 -13.35 1.83
N GLY A 388 5.59 -13.83 1.05
CA GLY A 388 5.62 -13.80 -0.41
C GLY A 388 5.31 -12.45 -1.03
N ARG A 389 4.95 -11.45 -0.24
CA ARG A 389 4.53 -10.13 -0.74
C ARG A 389 5.69 -9.19 -1.06
N GLY A 390 6.81 -9.30 -0.33
CA GLY A 390 8.07 -8.58 -0.58
C GLY A 390 7.93 -7.08 -0.86
N VAL A 391 8.82 -6.55 -1.69
CA VAL A 391 8.85 -5.13 -2.10
C VAL A 391 7.85 -4.78 -3.21
N GLU A 392 7.02 -5.73 -3.64
CA GLU A 392 6.01 -5.48 -4.66
C GLU A 392 4.80 -4.74 -4.08
N SER A 393 4.00 -4.13 -4.94
CA SER A 393 2.76 -3.46 -4.54
C SER A 393 1.80 -4.45 -3.87
N LEU A 394 1.03 -3.98 -2.88
CA LEU A 394 -0.04 -4.77 -2.31
C LEU A 394 -1.13 -4.99 -3.38
N GLU A 395 -1.28 -6.25 -3.80
CA GLU A 395 -2.30 -6.66 -4.75
C GLU A 395 -3.63 -6.93 -4.04
N PRO A 396 -4.77 -6.57 -4.64
CA PRO A 396 -6.07 -6.98 -4.13
C PRO A 396 -6.26 -8.50 -4.29
N ASP A 397 -7.06 -9.11 -3.42
CA ASP A 397 -7.46 -10.52 -3.58
C ASP A 397 -8.32 -10.68 -4.84
N ILE A 398 -9.17 -9.68 -5.11
CA ILE A 398 -10.04 -9.64 -6.28
C ILE A 398 -9.80 -8.32 -7.04
N ALA A 399 -9.20 -8.43 -8.22
CA ALA A 399 -8.91 -7.28 -9.07
C ALA A 399 -10.18 -6.76 -9.76
N VAL A 400 -10.57 -5.52 -9.44
CA VAL A 400 -11.70 -4.81 -10.05
C VAL A 400 -11.26 -3.38 -10.37
N PRO A 401 -10.54 -3.17 -11.47
CA PRO A 401 -10.00 -1.85 -11.83
C PRO A 401 -11.10 -0.89 -12.26
N GLN A 402 -10.90 0.41 -11.96
CA GLN A 402 -11.79 1.46 -12.43
C GLN A 402 -11.70 1.59 -13.96
N THR A 403 -12.79 1.31 -14.67
CA THR A 403 -12.81 1.41 -16.13
C THR A 403 -13.03 2.84 -16.63
N MET A 404 -12.55 3.12 -17.85
CA MET A 404 -12.84 4.41 -18.48
C MET A 404 -14.33 4.57 -18.82
N ALA A 405 -15.01 3.49 -19.17
CA ALA A 405 -16.45 3.50 -19.46
C ALA A 405 -17.28 3.89 -18.22
N ASP A 406 -16.93 3.35 -17.05
CA ASP A 406 -17.60 3.70 -15.80
C ASP A 406 -17.22 5.11 -15.33
N THR A 407 -15.96 5.51 -15.50
CA THR A 407 -15.54 6.89 -15.23
C THR A 407 -16.35 7.90 -16.05
N LEU A 408 -16.56 7.65 -17.35
CA LEU A 408 -17.42 8.49 -18.21
C LEU A 408 -18.90 8.44 -17.83
N ALA A 409 -19.35 7.37 -17.22
CA ALA A 409 -20.72 7.20 -16.76
C ALA A 409 -20.94 7.71 -15.32
N GLY A 410 -19.88 8.15 -14.64
CA GLY A 410 -19.91 8.57 -13.23
C GLY A 410 -20.22 7.39 -12.29
N ARG A 411 -19.70 6.20 -12.59
CA ARG A 411 -19.87 4.99 -11.77
C ARG A 411 -18.55 4.58 -11.12
N ASP A 412 -18.65 4.01 -9.93
CA ASP A 412 -17.56 3.35 -9.23
C ASP A 412 -17.57 1.86 -9.57
N THR A 413 -16.61 1.42 -10.41
CA THR A 413 -16.58 0.04 -10.91
C THR A 413 -16.54 -0.97 -9.78
N ALA A 414 -15.70 -0.76 -8.75
CA ALA A 414 -15.54 -1.71 -7.65
C ALA A 414 -16.79 -1.77 -6.77
N VAL A 415 -17.39 -0.63 -6.45
CA VAL A 415 -18.63 -0.59 -5.65
C VAL A 415 -19.81 -1.20 -6.42
N GLU A 416 -19.98 -0.86 -7.70
CA GLU A 416 -21.04 -1.46 -8.54
C GLU A 416 -20.85 -2.97 -8.68
N TRP A 417 -19.59 -3.42 -8.81
CA TRP A 417 -19.26 -4.84 -8.85
C TRP A 417 -19.67 -5.54 -7.55
N LEU A 418 -19.31 -4.97 -6.38
CA LEU A 418 -19.65 -5.53 -5.07
C LEU A 418 -21.15 -5.58 -4.82
N LEU A 419 -21.90 -4.58 -5.29
CA LEU A 419 -23.37 -4.59 -5.19
C LEU A 419 -24.02 -5.65 -6.09
N ALA A 420 -23.36 -6.01 -7.20
CA ALA A 420 -23.82 -7.05 -8.12
C ALA A 420 -23.41 -8.48 -7.70
N HIS A 421 -22.45 -8.62 -6.77
CA HIS A 421 -21.91 -9.89 -6.26
C HIS A 421 -22.18 -10.01 -4.75
N PRO A 422 -23.42 -10.37 -4.36
CA PRO A 422 -23.82 -10.48 -2.95
C PRO A 422 -23.30 -11.76 -2.25
N GLU A 423 -22.72 -12.70 -3.00
CA GLU A 423 -22.09 -13.91 -2.46
C GLU A 423 -20.89 -13.56 -1.58
N THR A 424 -20.61 -14.39 -0.57
CA THR A 424 -19.42 -14.24 0.28
C THR A 424 -18.14 -14.34 -0.56
N LEU A 425 -17.26 -13.38 -0.37
CA LEU A 425 -15.99 -13.31 -1.09
C LEU A 425 -14.89 -14.04 -0.32
N GLU A 426 -14.04 -14.73 -1.06
CA GLU A 426 -12.90 -15.45 -0.50
C GLU A 426 -11.61 -14.66 -0.75
N GLN A 427 -10.71 -14.70 0.23
CA GLN A 427 -9.36 -14.18 0.07
C GLN A 427 -8.54 -15.07 -0.87
N ARG A 428 -7.50 -14.50 -1.46
CA ARG A 428 -6.47 -15.27 -2.15
C ARG A 428 -5.72 -16.13 -1.12
N GLU A 429 -5.68 -17.42 -1.36
CA GLU A 429 -4.88 -18.32 -0.57
C GLU A 429 -3.41 -18.30 -1.01
N TYR A 430 -2.50 -18.47 -0.05
CA TYR A 430 -1.06 -18.62 -0.28
C TYR A 430 -0.59 -19.97 0.30
N PRO A 431 -1.00 -21.10 -0.31
CA PRO A 431 -0.81 -22.42 0.28
C PRO A 431 0.66 -22.81 0.43
N ASP A 432 1.52 -22.29 -0.44
CA ASP A 432 2.96 -22.60 -0.45
C ASP A 432 3.81 -21.63 0.41
N ALA A 433 3.20 -20.59 0.99
CA ALA A 433 3.91 -19.68 1.87
C ALA A 433 4.36 -20.39 3.16
N PRO A 434 5.49 -19.97 3.77
CA PRO A 434 5.93 -20.52 5.04
C PRO A 434 4.89 -20.35 6.15
N LEU A 435 4.74 -21.38 6.96
CA LEU A 435 3.87 -21.35 8.14
C LEU A 435 4.63 -20.72 9.31
N THR A 436 4.04 -19.72 9.94
CA THR A 436 4.61 -19.09 11.12
C THR A 436 4.02 -19.63 12.42
N ARG A 437 4.66 -19.32 13.53
CA ARG A 437 4.22 -19.74 14.86
C ARG A 437 2.88 -19.12 15.25
N GLY A 438 2.70 -17.80 14.97
CA GLY A 438 1.46 -17.09 15.26
C GLY A 438 0.28 -17.67 14.50
N ARG A 439 0.48 -17.88 13.20
CA ARG A 439 -0.55 -18.46 12.34
C ARG A 439 -0.94 -19.89 12.74
N PHE A 440 0.03 -20.73 13.08
CA PHE A 440 -0.27 -22.11 13.48
C PHE A 440 -1.04 -22.18 14.80
N VAL A 441 -0.67 -21.37 15.80
CA VAL A 441 -1.42 -21.28 17.05
C VAL A 441 -2.83 -20.75 16.80
N GLY A 442 -2.99 -19.79 15.88
CA GLY A 442 -4.30 -19.31 15.42
C GLY A 442 -5.17 -20.42 14.82
N LEU A 443 -4.59 -21.27 13.96
CA LEU A 443 -5.29 -22.41 13.37
C LEU A 443 -5.75 -23.43 14.44
N LEU A 444 -4.88 -23.77 15.40
CA LEU A 444 -5.23 -24.68 16.49
C LEU A 444 -6.31 -24.10 17.41
N TYR A 445 -6.22 -22.82 17.71
CA TYR A 445 -7.22 -22.10 18.49
C TYR A 445 -8.60 -22.12 17.83
N ALA A 446 -8.65 -21.81 16.51
CA ALA A 446 -9.89 -21.86 15.75
C ALA A 446 -10.45 -23.29 15.71
N ALA A 447 -9.61 -24.30 15.47
CA ALA A 447 -10.01 -25.69 15.50
C ALA A 447 -10.54 -26.13 16.87
N ALA A 448 -10.00 -25.58 17.97
CA ALA A 448 -10.50 -25.81 19.34
C ALA A 448 -11.80 -25.08 19.68
N GLY A 449 -12.41 -24.35 18.73
CA GLY A 449 -13.66 -23.59 18.92
C GLY A 449 -13.47 -22.22 19.57
N SER A 450 -12.29 -21.62 19.42
CA SER A 450 -11.96 -20.25 19.88
C SER A 450 -12.28 -20.00 21.36
N PRO A 451 -11.78 -20.79 22.31
CA PRO A 451 -12.11 -20.65 23.73
C PRO A 451 -11.58 -19.35 24.32
N ALA A 452 -12.37 -18.66 25.12
CA ALA A 452 -11.96 -17.40 25.73
C ALA A 452 -10.76 -17.59 26.67
N ALA A 453 -9.73 -16.74 26.55
CA ALA A 453 -8.63 -16.63 27.51
C ALA A 453 -9.00 -15.64 28.62
N ALA A 454 -8.62 -15.94 29.84
CA ALA A 454 -8.90 -15.11 31.03
C ALA A 454 -7.80 -14.05 31.28
N ALA A 455 -6.62 -14.21 30.71
CA ALA A 455 -5.46 -13.35 30.93
C ALA A 455 -4.67 -13.09 29.65
N GLU A 456 -4.01 -11.92 29.60
CA GLU A 456 -3.02 -11.62 28.58
C GLU A 456 -1.72 -12.41 28.81
N ALA A 457 -1.12 -12.91 27.73
CA ALA A 457 0.09 -13.74 27.78
C ALA A 457 1.34 -12.99 28.26
N GLY A 458 1.36 -11.66 28.17
CA GLY A 458 2.45 -10.80 28.63
C GLY A 458 3.75 -10.91 27.81
N PHE A 459 3.69 -11.38 26.58
CA PHE A 459 4.84 -11.42 25.68
C PHE A 459 5.19 -9.98 25.22
N GLN A 460 6.48 -9.62 25.28
CA GLN A 460 6.96 -8.25 25.03
C GLN A 460 7.14 -7.95 23.54
N ASP A 461 7.15 -8.96 22.70
CA ASP A 461 7.28 -8.88 21.25
C ASP A 461 5.91 -8.86 20.51
N LEU A 462 4.81 -8.73 21.26
CA LEU A 462 3.47 -8.53 20.71
C LEU A 462 3.03 -7.09 20.94
N LEU A 463 2.36 -6.52 19.95
CA LEU A 463 1.86 -5.13 19.98
C LEU A 463 0.48 -5.01 20.66
N GLY A 464 -0.21 -6.14 20.87
CA GLY A 464 -1.54 -6.18 21.48
C GLY A 464 -2.71 -6.04 20.49
N ILE A 465 -2.40 -6.01 19.19
CA ILE A 465 -3.36 -5.79 18.09
C ILE A 465 -3.42 -6.95 17.10
N GLU A 466 -2.49 -7.91 17.20
CA GLU A 466 -2.37 -9.00 16.26
C GLU A 466 -3.66 -9.83 16.22
N TRP A 467 -4.07 -10.22 15.01
CA TRP A 467 -5.27 -11.04 14.79
C TRP A 467 -5.23 -12.38 15.55
N PHE A 468 -4.03 -12.93 15.77
CA PHE A 468 -3.80 -14.18 16.52
C PHE A 468 -3.61 -13.97 18.03
N LEU A 469 -3.67 -12.74 18.54
CA LEU A 469 -3.46 -12.44 19.98
C LEU A 469 -4.39 -13.24 20.90
N PRO A 470 -5.70 -13.40 20.63
CA PRO A 470 -6.57 -14.26 21.45
C PRO A 470 -6.09 -15.70 21.51
N ALA A 471 -5.58 -16.23 20.38
CA ALA A 471 -5.04 -17.59 20.30
C ALA A 471 -3.74 -17.73 21.13
N VAL A 472 -2.86 -16.74 21.08
CA VAL A 472 -1.61 -16.74 21.87
C VAL A 472 -1.91 -16.62 23.36
N ASN A 473 -2.87 -15.78 23.76
CA ASN A 473 -3.31 -15.66 25.14
C ASN A 473 -3.85 -17.00 25.67
N TRP A 474 -4.73 -17.64 24.91
CA TRP A 474 -5.25 -18.96 25.23
C TRP A 474 -4.14 -20.02 25.31
N ALA A 475 -3.24 -20.06 24.32
CA ALA A 475 -2.14 -21.02 24.29
C ALA A 475 -1.16 -20.84 25.45
N ALA A 476 -0.92 -19.61 25.90
CA ALA A 476 -0.10 -19.35 27.07
C ALA A 476 -0.80 -19.76 28.38
N GLU A 477 -2.08 -19.41 28.53
CA GLU A 477 -2.88 -19.78 29.73
C GLU A 477 -3.03 -21.29 29.90
N THR A 478 -3.22 -22.00 28.80
CA THR A 478 -3.41 -23.46 28.79
C THR A 478 -2.10 -24.25 28.79
N GLY A 479 -0.95 -23.60 28.69
CA GLY A 479 0.37 -24.25 28.65
C GLY A 479 0.76 -24.83 27.31
N VAL A 480 0.01 -24.55 26.24
CA VAL A 480 0.36 -24.93 24.87
C VAL A 480 1.66 -24.26 24.46
N THR A 481 1.87 -23.00 24.86
CA THR A 481 3.15 -22.29 24.67
C THR A 481 3.68 -21.66 25.95
N GLY A 482 5.02 -21.60 26.08
CA GLY A 482 5.74 -20.79 27.06
C GLY A 482 6.62 -19.73 26.40
N GLY A 483 6.48 -19.52 25.10
CA GLY A 483 7.37 -18.66 24.31
C GLY A 483 8.69 -19.33 23.91
N THR A 484 9.60 -18.57 23.31
CA THR A 484 10.90 -19.04 22.80
C THR A 484 12.09 -18.57 23.63
N ALA A 485 11.98 -17.43 24.30
CA ALA A 485 12.97 -16.84 25.18
C ALA A 485 12.26 -16.00 26.23
N GLU A 486 12.99 -15.41 27.18
CA GLU A 486 12.40 -14.56 28.22
C GLU A 486 11.49 -13.48 27.60
N GLY A 487 10.17 -13.65 27.80
CA GLY A 487 9.16 -12.69 27.38
C GLY A 487 8.88 -12.59 25.88
N ALA A 488 9.34 -13.52 25.04
CA ALA A 488 9.10 -13.50 23.59
C ALA A 488 8.27 -14.69 23.13
N PHE A 489 7.30 -14.45 22.24
CA PHE A 489 6.53 -15.50 21.55
C PHE A 489 7.15 -15.83 20.18
N ALA A 490 7.71 -14.84 19.49
CA ALA A 490 8.29 -14.91 18.14
C ALA A 490 7.26 -15.37 17.08
N ALA A 491 6.13 -14.65 17.00
CA ALA A 491 4.98 -15.01 16.16
C ALA A 491 5.33 -15.16 14.68
N ALA A 492 6.09 -14.22 14.12
CA ALA A 492 6.48 -14.21 12.72
C ALA A 492 7.57 -15.22 12.34
N ARG A 493 8.18 -15.88 13.30
CA ARG A 493 9.21 -16.88 13.03
C ARG A 493 8.61 -18.13 12.37
N HIS A 494 9.24 -18.62 11.28
CA HIS A 494 8.83 -19.84 10.63
C HIS A 494 8.80 -21.03 11.61
N LEU A 495 7.74 -21.80 11.53
CA LEU A 495 7.51 -22.94 12.41
C LEU A 495 8.36 -24.14 11.96
N THR A 496 9.00 -24.81 12.91
CA THR A 496 9.67 -26.09 12.66
C THR A 496 8.73 -27.26 12.91
N TRP A 497 9.01 -28.41 12.28
CA TRP A 497 8.21 -29.64 12.48
C TRP A 497 8.17 -30.08 13.94
N GLN A 498 9.25 -29.89 14.68
CA GLN A 498 9.31 -30.21 16.12
C GLN A 498 8.41 -29.29 16.93
N GLU A 499 8.41 -27.98 16.62
CA GLU A 499 7.52 -27.03 17.30
C GLU A 499 6.04 -27.29 16.96
N ALA A 500 5.73 -27.63 15.70
CA ALA A 500 4.39 -28.02 15.30
C ALA A 500 3.90 -29.24 16.10
N ALA A 501 4.73 -30.26 16.21
CA ALA A 501 4.42 -31.46 17.00
C ALA A 501 4.18 -31.12 18.49
N VAL A 502 5.03 -30.28 19.08
CA VAL A 502 4.89 -29.83 20.47
C VAL A 502 3.59 -29.05 20.68
N PHE A 503 3.25 -28.14 19.78
CA PHE A 503 1.98 -27.40 19.86
C PHE A 503 0.78 -28.34 19.75
N LEU A 504 0.78 -29.27 18.82
CA LEU A 504 -0.28 -30.25 18.64
C LEU A 504 -0.46 -31.11 19.90
N VAL A 505 0.61 -31.73 20.40
CA VAL A 505 0.55 -32.61 21.58
C VAL A 505 0.06 -31.83 22.80
N ARG A 506 0.63 -30.66 23.07
CA ARG A 506 0.20 -29.85 24.21
C ARG A 506 -1.24 -29.35 24.07
N THR A 507 -1.72 -29.09 22.85
CA THR A 507 -3.13 -28.72 22.63
C THR A 507 -4.04 -29.91 22.94
N VAL A 508 -3.69 -31.13 22.52
CA VAL A 508 -4.40 -32.36 22.87
C VAL A 508 -4.46 -32.57 24.37
N GLU A 509 -3.31 -32.42 25.07
CA GLU A 509 -3.22 -32.54 26.52
C GLU A 509 -4.04 -31.44 27.26
N ALA A 510 -3.95 -30.21 26.80
CA ALA A 510 -4.68 -29.07 27.39
C ALA A 510 -6.21 -29.24 27.33
N LEU A 511 -6.70 -29.89 26.28
CA LEU A 511 -8.12 -30.23 26.12
C LEU A 511 -8.52 -31.55 26.74
N GLY A 512 -7.58 -32.29 27.36
CA GLY A 512 -7.84 -33.57 28.01
C GLY A 512 -8.25 -34.68 27.04
N LEU A 513 -7.78 -34.61 25.78
CA LEU A 513 -8.07 -35.63 24.77
C LEU A 513 -7.13 -36.84 24.93
N GLU A 514 -7.62 -38.02 24.62
CA GLU A 514 -6.86 -39.28 24.66
C GLU A 514 -6.93 -39.96 23.27
N PRO A 515 -6.19 -39.47 22.26
CA PRO A 515 -6.25 -40.03 20.91
C PRO A 515 -5.70 -41.46 20.86
N GLU A 516 -6.32 -42.33 20.05
CA GLU A 516 -5.78 -43.62 19.71
C GLU A 516 -4.68 -43.49 18.64
N ALA A 517 -3.66 -44.37 18.70
CA ALA A 517 -2.65 -44.46 17.66
C ALA A 517 -3.27 -44.97 16.35
N VAL A 518 -3.23 -44.15 15.31
CA VAL A 518 -3.75 -44.50 13.97
C VAL A 518 -2.64 -44.89 13.00
N ARG A 519 -1.38 -44.55 13.31
CA ARG A 519 -0.21 -44.92 12.52
C ARG A 519 0.67 -45.91 13.28
N THR A 520 1.05 -46.97 12.57
CA THR A 520 2.00 -47.99 13.07
C THR A 520 3.37 -47.92 12.38
N ALA A 521 3.47 -47.09 11.32
CA ALA A 521 4.75 -46.86 10.65
C ALA A 521 5.67 -46.01 11.56
N PRO A 522 6.99 -46.29 11.56
CA PRO A 522 7.93 -45.51 12.36
C PRO A 522 7.98 -44.05 11.90
N LEU A 523 8.35 -43.15 12.83
CA LEU A 523 8.62 -41.76 12.53
C LEU A 523 9.68 -41.66 11.40
N PRO A 524 9.50 -40.82 10.37
CA PRO A 524 10.50 -40.59 9.32
C PRO A 524 11.85 -40.14 9.90
N ASP A 525 12.95 -40.71 9.40
CA ASP A 525 14.31 -40.38 9.86
C ASP A 525 14.61 -38.87 9.78
N ALA A 526 14.07 -38.19 8.75
CA ALA A 526 14.22 -36.75 8.57
C ALA A 526 13.63 -35.90 9.72
N LEU A 527 12.63 -36.42 10.43
CA LEU A 527 12.04 -35.77 11.60
C LEU A 527 12.77 -36.15 12.89
N ALA A 528 13.31 -37.37 12.96
CA ALA A 528 13.97 -37.89 14.15
C ALA A 528 15.38 -37.34 14.34
N GLU A 529 16.09 -37.01 13.26
CA GLU A 529 17.48 -36.57 13.31
C GLU A 529 17.63 -35.20 14.00
N GLY A 530 18.32 -35.14 15.14
CA GLY A 530 18.56 -33.91 15.90
C GLY A 530 17.35 -33.38 16.66
N ALA A 531 16.31 -34.19 16.85
CA ALA A 531 15.10 -33.77 17.56
C ALA A 531 15.39 -33.45 19.04
N TRP A 532 14.94 -32.28 19.49
CA TRP A 532 15.03 -31.85 20.89
C TRP A 532 13.83 -32.36 21.73
N ASP A 533 12.69 -32.69 21.09
CA ASP A 533 11.53 -33.34 21.70
C ASP A 533 11.01 -34.47 20.80
N GLN A 534 11.70 -35.62 20.87
CA GLN A 534 11.36 -36.80 20.08
C GLN A 534 10.00 -37.37 20.49
N THR A 535 9.63 -37.26 21.77
CA THR A 535 8.36 -37.78 22.29
C THR A 535 7.18 -37.09 21.65
N ALA A 536 7.22 -35.77 21.54
CA ALA A 536 6.15 -35.01 20.89
C ALA A 536 6.02 -35.37 19.40
N LEU A 537 7.14 -35.54 18.70
CA LEU A 537 7.13 -35.97 17.29
C LEU A 537 6.52 -37.35 17.11
N GLU A 538 6.92 -38.33 17.96
CA GLU A 538 6.40 -39.72 17.93
C GLU A 538 4.89 -39.74 18.20
N LEU A 539 4.41 -39.03 19.23
CA LEU A 539 2.99 -38.93 19.55
C LEU A 539 2.17 -38.25 18.45
N ALA A 540 2.61 -37.11 17.97
CA ALA A 540 1.91 -36.39 16.89
C ALA A 540 1.88 -37.25 15.59
N TRP A 541 2.93 -38.00 15.31
CA TRP A 541 2.97 -38.95 14.20
C TRP A 541 2.04 -40.14 14.40
N GLU A 542 2.09 -40.80 15.54
CA GLU A 542 1.24 -41.94 15.88
C GLU A 542 -0.26 -41.56 15.86
N TRP A 543 -0.61 -40.38 16.35
CA TRP A 543 -1.99 -39.87 16.33
C TRP A 543 -2.45 -39.40 14.95
N GLY A 544 -1.55 -39.37 13.93
CA GLY A 544 -1.88 -38.96 12.58
C GLY A 544 -2.02 -37.44 12.40
N LEU A 545 -1.53 -36.65 13.37
CA LEU A 545 -1.62 -35.17 13.33
C LEU A 545 -0.60 -34.54 12.39
N LEU A 546 0.54 -35.19 12.12
CA LEU A 546 1.50 -34.74 11.12
C LEU A 546 1.14 -35.30 9.74
N PRO A 547 1.30 -34.57 8.62
CA PRO A 547 1.06 -35.11 7.28
C PRO A 547 2.09 -36.20 6.90
N GLU A 548 1.79 -37.01 5.87
CA GLU A 548 2.67 -38.12 5.46
C GLU A 548 4.00 -37.64 4.87
N ASP A 549 4.04 -36.45 4.30
CA ASP A 549 5.20 -35.81 3.74
C ASP A 549 5.99 -34.93 4.74
N ALA A 550 5.63 -34.99 6.03
CA ALA A 550 6.31 -34.24 7.08
C ALA A 550 7.83 -34.52 7.08
N GLY A 551 8.64 -33.46 7.17
CA GLY A 551 10.09 -33.54 7.09
C GLY A 551 10.67 -33.65 5.68
N SER A 552 9.85 -33.68 4.63
CA SER A 552 10.31 -33.66 3.23
C SER A 552 10.94 -32.33 2.84
N ALA A 553 10.54 -31.24 3.49
CA ALA A 553 11.11 -29.90 3.38
C ALA A 553 11.50 -29.37 4.77
N ALA A 554 12.46 -28.46 4.82
CA ALA A 554 12.91 -27.82 6.06
C ALA A 554 11.84 -26.88 6.64
N GLU A 555 11.12 -26.19 5.79
CA GLU A 555 10.03 -25.27 6.12
C GLU A 555 8.67 -25.93 5.93
N ILE A 556 7.73 -25.61 6.79
CA ILE A 556 6.35 -26.07 6.72
C ILE A 556 5.56 -25.04 5.88
N ALA A 557 4.86 -25.50 4.85
CA ALA A 557 3.96 -24.67 4.07
C ALA A 557 2.61 -24.48 4.80
N ARG A 558 1.91 -23.40 4.52
CA ARG A 558 0.58 -23.10 5.12
C ARG A 558 -0.44 -24.19 4.87
N VAL A 559 -0.45 -24.80 3.68
CA VAL A 559 -1.33 -25.93 3.37
C VAL A 559 -1.11 -27.12 4.31
N GLN A 560 0.15 -27.35 4.70
CA GLN A 560 0.47 -28.41 5.66
C GLN A 560 0.00 -28.05 7.08
N GLY A 561 0.07 -26.75 7.43
CA GLY A 561 -0.49 -26.21 8.68
C GLY A 561 -2.01 -26.40 8.77
N GLY A 562 -2.72 -26.08 7.69
CA GLY A 562 -4.15 -26.37 7.57
C GLY A 562 -4.48 -27.85 7.75
N ALA A 563 -3.77 -28.72 7.04
CA ALA A 563 -3.95 -30.17 7.14
C ALA A 563 -3.71 -30.70 8.57
N MET A 564 -2.73 -30.14 9.30
CA MET A 564 -2.50 -30.49 10.71
C MET A 564 -3.63 -30.01 11.62
N ALA A 565 -4.15 -28.82 11.40
CA ALA A 565 -5.29 -28.28 12.15
C ALA A 565 -6.57 -29.08 11.88
N ASP A 566 -6.82 -29.49 10.64
CA ASP A 566 -7.95 -30.36 10.27
C ASP A 566 -7.84 -31.73 10.92
N ALA A 567 -6.63 -32.32 10.91
CA ALA A 567 -6.37 -33.60 11.59
C ALA A 567 -6.60 -33.50 13.11
N PHE A 568 -6.21 -32.38 13.73
CA PHE A 568 -6.50 -32.09 15.12
C PHE A 568 -8.00 -31.90 15.36
N ALA A 569 -8.70 -31.13 14.54
CA ALA A 569 -10.15 -30.90 14.64
C ALA A 569 -10.94 -32.22 14.56
N ALA A 570 -10.44 -33.19 13.81
CA ALA A 570 -11.07 -34.53 13.73
C ALA A 570 -10.99 -35.36 15.05
N LEU A 571 -10.21 -34.92 16.04
CA LEU A 571 -10.15 -35.52 17.37
C LEU A 571 -11.21 -34.98 18.34
N LEU A 572 -11.80 -33.82 18.02
CA LEU A 572 -12.84 -33.14 18.81
C LEU A 572 -14.22 -33.69 18.53
#